data_502edcfccac84257b1d6d8857a0ba9a9
#
_entry.id   502edcfccac84257b1d6d8857a0ba9a9
#
_cell.length_a   1.000
_cell.length_b   1.000
_cell.length_c   1.000
_cell.angle_alpha   90.00
_cell.angle_beta   90.00
_cell.angle_gamma   90.00
#
_symmetry.space_group_name_H-M   'P 1'
#
loop_
_entity.id
_entity.type
_entity.pdbx_description
1 polymer ?
#
loop_
_entity_poly.entity_id
_entity_poly.type
_entity_poly.pdbx_seq_one_letter_code
_entity_poly.pdbx_strand_id
1 'polypeptide(L)'
;MNKIVKKEQFSEKVFKLVVEAPLIAKSRKAGHFVIVRVGEKGERMPLTIADADIEAGTITLVVQTVGHSSTKLCQLNEGDYITDVVGPLGQATHIENFGTVVCAGGGVGVAPMLPIIKALKAAGNKVVSVLAGRTKELIILEDEVRKHSDEVIIMTDDGPYGQKGVVTVGI
;
A
#
# COMPACT_ATOMS: atom_id res chain seq x y z
N MET A 1 15.77 -15.46 0.54
CA MET A 1 15.19 -14.94 -0.72
C MET A 1 13.69 -15.14 -0.71
N ASN A 2 12.92 -14.16 -1.20
CA ASN A 2 11.46 -14.16 -1.16
C ASN A 2 10.91 -14.08 -2.59
N LYS A 3 10.05 -15.01 -2.98
CA LYS A 3 9.51 -15.12 -4.33
C LYS A 3 8.41 -14.09 -4.57
N ILE A 4 8.42 -13.46 -5.73
CA ILE A 4 7.30 -12.66 -6.24
C ILE A 4 6.28 -13.62 -6.87
N VAL A 5 5.09 -13.72 -6.26
CA VAL A 5 4.03 -14.63 -6.74
C VAL A 5 3.05 -13.94 -7.66
N LYS A 6 2.92 -12.61 -7.57
CA LYS A 6 2.09 -11.80 -8.45
C LYS A 6 2.66 -10.40 -8.62
N LYS A 7 2.55 -9.87 -9.82
CA LYS A 7 2.91 -8.49 -10.17
C LYS A 7 1.77 -7.85 -10.95
N GLU A 8 1.42 -6.63 -10.58
CA GLU A 8 0.40 -5.83 -11.24
C GLU A 8 0.93 -4.42 -11.43
N GLN A 9 0.72 -3.84 -12.59
CA GLN A 9 1.11 -2.46 -12.88
C GLN A 9 -0.12 -1.56 -12.76
N PHE A 10 -0.09 -0.60 -11.84
CA PHE A 10 -1.17 0.37 -11.64
C PHE A 10 -1.04 1.58 -12.56
N SER A 11 0.20 2.01 -12.82
CA SER A 11 0.53 3.10 -13.74
C SER A 11 1.93 2.90 -14.30
N GLU A 12 2.39 3.80 -15.17
CA GLU A 12 3.74 3.75 -15.75
C GLU A 12 4.84 3.54 -14.69
N LYS A 13 4.64 4.11 -13.49
CA LYS A 13 5.66 4.14 -12.43
C LYS A 13 5.26 3.44 -11.13
N VAL A 14 4.06 2.87 -11.03
CA VAL A 14 3.56 2.26 -9.79
C VAL A 14 3.20 0.81 -10.01
N PHE A 15 3.79 -0.06 -9.20
CA PHE A 15 3.64 -1.50 -9.27
C PHE A 15 3.20 -2.08 -7.92
N LYS A 16 2.33 -3.06 -7.98
CA LYS A 16 1.98 -3.92 -6.85
C LYS A 16 2.71 -5.24 -6.99
N LEU A 17 3.39 -5.65 -5.93
CA LEU A 17 4.10 -6.91 -5.83
C LEU A 17 3.50 -7.73 -4.68
N VAL A 18 3.12 -8.97 -4.94
CA VAL A 18 2.74 -9.94 -3.91
C VAL A 18 3.92 -10.88 -3.72
N VAL A 19 4.41 -10.97 -2.48
CA VAL A 19 5.69 -11.60 -2.15
C VAL A 19 5.48 -12.67 -1.08
N GLU A 20 6.02 -13.86 -1.29
CA GLU A 20 6.04 -14.91 -0.27
C GLU A 20 6.87 -14.49 0.94
N ALA A 21 6.22 -14.36 2.09
CA ALA A 21 6.84 -14.00 3.36
C ALA A 21 5.95 -14.46 4.54
N PRO A 22 5.79 -15.78 4.76
CA PRO A 22 4.77 -16.32 5.68
C PRO A 22 4.94 -15.86 7.14
N LEU A 23 6.17 -15.72 7.62
CA LEU A 23 6.42 -15.25 8.98
C LEU A 23 6.05 -13.77 9.14
N ILE A 24 6.33 -12.96 8.12
CA ILE A 24 5.97 -11.55 8.11
C ILE A 24 4.45 -11.40 7.98
N ALA A 25 3.81 -12.14 7.07
CA ALA A 25 2.37 -12.12 6.87
C ALA A 25 1.61 -12.42 8.18
N LYS A 26 2.08 -13.40 8.96
CA LYS A 26 1.48 -13.82 10.23
C LYS A 26 1.66 -12.80 11.35
N SER A 27 2.80 -12.09 11.40
CA SER A 27 3.18 -11.23 12.53
C SER A 27 2.99 -9.74 12.27
N ARG A 28 2.74 -9.32 11.02
CA ARG A 28 2.56 -7.91 10.68
C ARG A 28 1.28 -7.33 11.30
N LYS A 29 1.30 -6.04 11.56
CA LYS A 29 0.15 -5.21 11.94
C LYS A 29 0.06 -3.99 11.03
N ALA A 30 -1.07 -3.28 11.02
CA ALA A 30 -1.21 -2.03 10.31
C ALA A 30 -0.13 -1.01 10.72
N GLY A 31 0.50 -0.35 9.76
CA GLY A 31 1.60 0.60 9.98
C GLY A 31 3.01 -0.02 9.93
N HIS A 32 3.14 -1.35 9.93
CA HIS A 32 4.43 -2.00 9.76
C HIS A 32 4.97 -1.91 8.34
N PHE A 33 6.28 -1.93 8.22
CA PHE A 33 7.01 -1.94 6.95
C PHE A 33 8.03 -3.09 6.90
N VAL A 34 8.61 -3.30 5.74
CA VAL A 34 9.75 -4.19 5.53
C VAL A 34 10.90 -3.43 4.91
N ILE A 35 12.12 -3.94 5.09
CA ILE A 35 13.27 -3.51 4.31
C ILE A 35 13.50 -4.56 3.22
N VAL A 36 13.56 -4.12 1.96
CA VAL A 36 13.84 -4.97 0.81
C VAL A 36 15.19 -4.63 0.20
N ARG A 37 15.86 -5.65 -0.38
CA ARG A 37 17.11 -5.51 -1.11
C ARG A 37 17.11 -6.42 -2.32
N VAL A 38 17.53 -5.90 -3.48
CA VAL A 38 17.65 -6.65 -4.74
C VAL A 38 19.12 -6.76 -5.14
N GLY A 39 19.64 -7.98 -5.14
CA GLY A 39 21.06 -8.29 -5.38
C GLY A 39 21.93 -8.06 -4.13
N GLU A 40 23.11 -8.71 -4.12
CA GLU A 40 24.01 -8.70 -2.96
C GLU A 40 24.50 -7.31 -2.57
N LYS A 41 24.77 -6.45 -3.56
CA LYS A 41 25.24 -5.07 -3.40
C LYS A 41 24.11 -4.04 -3.51
N GLY A 42 22.83 -4.48 -3.51
CA GLY A 42 21.68 -3.59 -3.60
C GLY A 42 21.50 -2.75 -2.35
N GLU A 43 20.93 -1.56 -2.52
CA GLU A 43 20.52 -0.71 -1.41
C GLU A 43 19.32 -1.33 -0.67
N ARG A 44 19.24 -1.04 0.61
CA ARG A 44 18.11 -1.40 1.45
C ARG A 44 17.04 -0.32 1.37
N MET A 45 15.83 -0.72 0.95
CA MET A 45 14.70 0.21 0.79
C MET A 45 13.59 -0.15 1.80
N PRO A 46 13.10 0.80 2.60
CA PRO A 46 11.92 0.60 3.41
C PRO A 46 10.66 0.67 2.52
N LEU A 47 9.77 -0.31 2.66
CA LEU A 47 8.47 -0.35 1.98
C LEU A 47 7.39 -0.75 2.96
N THR A 48 6.32 0.03 3.02
CA THR A 48 5.17 -0.29 3.88
C THR A 48 4.46 -1.54 3.37
N ILE A 49 4.05 -2.41 4.30
CA ILE A 49 3.22 -3.57 3.98
C ILE A 49 1.80 -3.07 3.74
N ALA A 50 1.37 -3.04 2.47
CA ALA A 50 0.06 -2.56 2.07
C ALA A 50 -1.06 -3.55 2.39
N ASP A 51 -0.76 -4.85 2.37
CA ASP A 51 -1.70 -5.92 2.71
C ASP A 51 -0.95 -7.21 3.05
N ALA A 52 -1.64 -8.20 3.58
CA ALA A 52 -1.11 -9.55 3.76
C ALA A 52 -2.24 -10.59 3.73
N ASP A 53 -1.91 -11.73 3.19
CA ASP A 53 -2.72 -12.95 3.25
C ASP A 53 -1.97 -13.98 4.10
N ILE A 54 -2.54 -14.28 5.29
CA ILE A 54 -1.92 -15.19 6.25
C ILE A 54 -1.98 -16.65 5.75
N GLU A 55 -3.06 -17.03 5.09
CA GLU A 55 -3.25 -18.39 4.57
C GLU A 55 -2.33 -18.67 3.39
N ALA A 56 -2.24 -17.72 2.45
CA ALA A 56 -1.30 -17.79 1.34
C ALA A 56 0.16 -17.53 1.76
N GLY A 57 0.39 -17.00 2.97
CA GLY A 57 1.73 -16.65 3.46
C GLY A 57 2.38 -15.53 2.68
N THR A 58 1.60 -14.56 2.21
CA THR A 58 2.10 -13.47 1.35
C THR A 58 1.89 -12.09 1.95
N ILE A 59 2.75 -11.16 1.56
CA ILE A 59 2.59 -9.72 1.81
C ILE A 59 2.47 -8.98 0.48
N THR A 60 1.76 -7.85 0.50
CA THR A 60 1.63 -6.96 -0.66
C THR A 60 2.45 -5.70 -0.44
N LEU A 61 3.27 -5.36 -1.41
CA LEU A 61 4.07 -4.14 -1.47
C LEU A 61 3.61 -3.33 -2.68
N VAL A 62 3.50 -2.01 -2.51
CA VAL A 62 3.26 -1.08 -3.62
C VAL A 62 4.49 -0.19 -3.75
N VAL A 63 5.06 -0.19 -4.93
CA VAL A 63 6.36 0.42 -5.21
C VAL A 63 6.23 1.44 -6.32
N GLN A 64 6.71 2.66 -6.08
CA GLN A 64 6.87 3.68 -7.12
C GLN A 64 8.32 3.72 -7.58
N THR A 65 8.54 3.70 -8.89
CA THR A 65 9.87 3.84 -9.48
C THR A 65 10.33 5.29 -9.41
N VAL A 66 11.12 5.62 -8.40
CA VAL A 66 11.67 6.98 -8.15
C VAL A 66 13.18 7.06 -8.21
N GLY A 67 13.87 5.91 -8.21
CA GLY A 67 15.33 5.82 -8.25
C GLY A 67 15.81 4.46 -8.71
N HIS A 68 17.14 4.25 -8.73
CA HIS A 68 17.75 3.03 -9.24
C HIS A 68 17.22 1.75 -8.56
N SER A 69 17.19 1.73 -7.23
CA SER A 69 16.83 0.54 -6.46
C SER A 69 15.35 0.17 -6.60
N SER A 70 14.44 1.16 -6.59
CA SER A 70 13.01 0.94 -6.82
C SER A 70 12.73 0.50 -8.27
N THR A 71 13.45 1.05 -9.24
CA THR A 71 13.36 0.61 -10.64
C THR A 71 13.83 -0.83 -10.79
N LYS A 72 14.96 -1.19 -10.19
CA LYS A 72 15.48 -2.57 -10.21
C LYS A 72 14.50 -3.57 -9.58
N LEU A 73 13.85 -3.21 -8.47
CA LEU A 73 12.82 -4.04 -7.85
C LEU A 73 11.62 -4.23 -8.79
N CYS A 74 11.15 -3.15 -9.43
CA CYS A 74 10.01 -3.19 -10.34
C CYS A 74 10.33 -3.88 -11.68
N GLN A 75 11.60 -4.12 -12.03
CA GLN A 75 12.00 -4.91 -13.20
C GLN A 75 11.89 -6.43 -12.95
N LEU A 76 11.84 -6.87 -11.69
CA LEU A 76 11.58 -8.27 -11.37
C LEU A 76 10.18 -8.67 -11.82
N ASN A 77 10.02 -9.93 -12.22
CA ASN A 77 8.77 -10.50 -12.70
C ASN A 77 8.21 -11.53 -11.71
N GLU A 78 7.00 -12.00 -11.99
CA GLU A 78 6.44 -13.15 -11.29
C GLU A 78 7.36 -14.36 -11.43
N GLY A 79 7.64 -15.04 -10.32
CA GLY A 79 8.59 -16.14 -10.24
C GLY A 79 10.01 -15.72 -9.86
N ASP A 80 10.39 -14.45 -10.03
CA ASP A 80 11.69 -13.94 -9.58
C ASP A 80 11.77 -13.81 -8.05
N TYR A 81 12.96 -13.62 -7.54
CA TYR A 81 13.24 -13.54 -6.10
C TYR A 81 13.81 -12.18 -5.70
N ILE A 82 13.25 -11.62 -4.63
CA ILE A 82 13.87 -10.52 -3.90
C ILE A 82 14.93 -11.12 -2.97
N THR A 83 16.13 -10.54 -2.96
CA THR A 83 17.27 -11.08 -2.22
C THR A 83 17.01 -11.12 -0.73
N ASP A 84 16.58 -9.98 -0.14
CA ASP A 84 16.19 -9.89 1.26
C ASP A 84 14.85 -9.18 1.40
N VAL A 85 14.00 -9.71 2.28
CA VAL A 85 12.82 -9.05 2.82
C VAL A 85 12.86 -9.24 4.32
N VAL A 86 13.12 -8.14 5.05
CA VAL A 86 13.31 -8.15 6.51
C VAL A 86 12.17 -7.40 7.16
N GLY A 87 11.50 -8.04 8.10
CA GLY A 87 10.37 -7.43 8.84
C GLY A 87 9.55 -8.48 9.61
N PRO A 88 8.38 -8.08 10.14
CA PRO A 88 7.86 -6.70 10.13
C PRO A 88 8.69 -5.76 11.00
N LEU A 89 8.82 -4.51 10.59
CA LEU A 89 9.56 -3.46 11.26
C LEU A 89 8.64 -2.27 11.57
N GLY A 90 9.13 -1.38 12.44
CA GLY A 90 8.40 -0.19 12.85
C GLY A 90 7.45 -0.46 14.01
N GLN A 91 6.60 0.54 14.27
CA GLN A 91 5.60 0.48 15.32
C GLN A 91 4.21 0.37 14.69
N ALA A 92 3.40 -0.56 15.20
CA ALA A 92 2.02 -0.68 14.77
C ALA A 92 1.22 0.61 15.06
N THR A 93 0.37 0.98 14.13
CA THR A 93 -0.59 2.08 14.36
C THR A 93 -1.52 1.71 15.51
N HIS A 94 -1.75 2.66 16.42
CA HIS A 94 -2.72 2.48 17.49
C HIS A 94 -4.14 2.43 16.90
N ILE A 95 -4.84 1.32 17.12
CA ILE A 95 -6.17 1.07 16.58
C ILE A 95 -7.14 0.83 17.75
N GLU A 96 -8.18 1.67 17.81
CA GLU A 96 -9.31 1.50 18.72
C GLU A 96 -10.59 2.06 18.08
N ASN A 97 -11.72 1.94 18.74
CA ASN A 97 -12.94 2.58 18.28
C ASN A 97 -12.94 4.06 18.68
N PHE A 98 -12.61 4.93 17.75
CA PHE A 98 -12.62 6.38 17.89
C PHE A 98 -13.97 7.00 17.49
N GLY A 99 -14.92 6.20 16.95
CA GLY A 99 -16.19 6.66 16.39
C GLY A 99 -16.10 6.92 14.89
N THR A 100 -15.94 8.15 14.46
CA THR A 100 -15.75 8.51 13.04
C THR A 100 -14.29 8.88 12.80
N VAL A 101 -13.69 8.26 11.80
CA VAL A 101 -12.29 8.51 11.39
C VAL A 101 -12.21 8.90 9.93
N VAL A 102 -11.31 9.83 9.62
CA VAL A 102 -11.02 10.23 8.24
C VAL A 102 -9.61 9.76 7.90
N CYS A 103 -9.51 9.00 6.82
CA CYS A 103 -8.23 8.53 6.26
C CYS A 103 -8.00 9.20 4.92
N ALA A 104 -6.93 9.97 4.77
CA ALA A 104 -6.65 10.72 3.57
C ALA A 104 -5.29 10.35 2.98
N GLY A 105 -5.24 10.04 1.69
CA GLY A 105 -4.00 9.67 1.00
C GLY A 105 -4.04 10.00 -0.48
N GLY A 106 -2.86 10.34 -1.03
CA GLY A 106 -2.70 10.68 -2.44
C GLY A 106 -1.65 9.80 -3.12
N GLY A 107 -1.91 9.42 -4.37
CA GLY A 107 -1.00 8.61 -5.17
C GLY A 107 -0.61 7.32 -4.46
N VAL A 108 0.70 7.01 -4.42
CA VAL A 108 1.23 5.81 -3.75
C VAL A 108 0.99 5.79 -2.23
N GLY A 109 0.70 6.96 -1.61
CA GLY A 109 0.37 7.07 -0.18
C GLY A 109 -0.92 6.37 0.24
N VAL A 110 -1.77 5.97 -0.70
CA VAL A 110 -2.94 5.13 -0.43
C VAL A 110 -2.53 3.72 0.03
N ALA A 111 -1.41 3.21 -0.44
CA ALA A 111 -0.94 1.87 -0.09
C ALA A 111 -0.65 1.69 1.42
N PRO A 112 0.12 2.57 2.10
CA PRO A 112 0.29 2.50 3.55
C PRO A 112 -1.00 2.77 4.34
N MET A 113 -1.95 3.50 3.77
CA MET A 113 -3.23 3.82 4.41
C MET A 113 -4.19 2.61 4.43
N LEU A 114 -4.16 1.76 3.41
CA LEU A 114 -5.10 0.64 3.27
C LEU A 114 -5.12 -0.30 4.49
N PRO A 115 -3.99 -0.80 5.04
CA PRO A 115 -4.04 -1.66 6.23
C PRO A 115 -4.59 -0.94 7.47
N ILE A 116 -4.39 0.37 7.56
CA ILE A 116 -4.94 1.18 8.67
C ILE A 116 -6.46 1.31 8.52
N ILE A 117 -6.97 1.57 7.32
CA ILE A 117 -8.41 1.58 7.00
C ILE A 117 -9.05 0.25 7.39
N LYS A 118 -8.47 -0.87 6.98
CA LYS A 118 -8.96 -2.22 7.30
C LYS A 118 -9.03 -2.44 8.81
N ALA A 119 -7.98 -2.07 9.54
CA ALA A 119 -7.91 -2.24 10.99
C ALA A 119 -8.91 -1.34 11.73
N LEU A 120 -9.04 -0.07 11.32
CA LEU A 120 -10.00 0.87 11.90
C LEU A 120 -11.44 0.42 11.67
N LYS A 121 -11.75 -0.07 10.46
CA LYS A 121 -13.07 -0.61 10.14
C LYS A 121 -13.39 -1.85 10.99
N ALA A 122 -12.44 -2.77 11.13
CA ALA A 122 -12.58 -3.95 11.98
C ALA A 122 -12.77 -3.61 13.47
N ALA A 123 -12.22 -2.48 13.92
CA ALA A 123 -12.40 -1.97 15.29
C ALA A 123 -13.76 -1.26 15.52
N GLY A 124 -14.64 -1.23 14.52
CA GLY A 124 -16.00 -0.69 14.62
C GLY A 124 -16.12 0.81 14.33
N ASN A 125 -15.11 1.44 13.74
CA ASN A 125 -15.18 2.84 13.35
C ASN A 125 -16.07 3.05 12.11
N LYS A 126 -16.70 4.23 12.01
CA LYS A 126 -17.15 4.76 10.75
C LYS A 126 -15.94 5.35 10.02
N VAL A 127 -15.60 4.77 8.86
CA VAL A 127 -14.42 5.17 8.11
C VAL A 127 -14.81 5.97 6.87
N VAL A 128 -14.30 7.20 6.78
CA VAL A 128 -14.39 8.07 5.61
C VAL A 128 -13.00 8.13 4.99
N SER A 129 -12.87 7.72 3.73
CA SER A 129 -11.58 7.71 3.02
C SER A 129 -11.55 8.76 1.92
N VAL A 130 -10.48 9.55 1.89
CA VAL A 130 -10.23 10.55 0.84
C VAL A 130 -9.05 10.07 0.01
N LEU A 131 -9.29 9.74 -1.26
CA LEU A 131 -8.28 9.34 -2.22
C LEU A 131 -8.01 10.50 -3.19
N ALA A 132 -6.75 10.87 -3.33
CA ALA A 132 -6.36 11.93 -4.24
C ALA A 132 -5.31 11.47 -5.27
N GLY A 133 -5.38 12.04 -6.46
CA GLY A 133 -4.41 11.83 -7.53
C GLY A 133 -4.45 12.98 -8.52
N ARG A 134 -3.40 13.14 -9.32
CA ARG A 134 -3.40 14.16 -10.37
C ARG A 134 -4.46 13.86 -11.43
N THR A 135 -4.59 12.60 -11.78
CA THR A 135 -5.56 12.07 -12.76
C THR A 135 -6.20 10.79 -12.21
N LYS A 136 -7.27 10.35 -12.86
CA LYS A 136 -7.96 9.10 -12.53
C LYS A 136 -7.02 7.89 -12.49
N GLU A 137 -6.10 7.78 -13.43
CA GLU A 137 -5.17 6.66 -13.58
C GLU A 137 -4.18 6.56 -12.41
N LEU A 138 -4.02 7.64 -11.65
CA LEU A 138 -3.16 7.68 -10.46
C LEU A 138 -3.91 7.43 -9.15
N ILE A 139 -5.22 7.22 -9.21
CA ILE A 139 -6.01 6.71 -8.07
C ILE A 139 -5.82 5.20 -8.01
N ILE A 140 -5.08 4.74 -7.04
CA ILE A 140 -4.77 3.32 -6.85
C ILE A 140 -5.58 2.71 -5.71
N LEU A 141 -5.79 1.38 -5.74
CA LEU A 141 -6.45 0.61 -4.66
C LEU A 141 -7.87 1.10 -4.31
N GLU A 142 -8.54 1.82 -5.19
CA GLU A 142 -9.87 2.38 -4.93
C GLU A 142 -10.88 1.31 -4.52
N ASP A 143 -10.94 0.19 -5.26
CA ASP A 143 -11.88 -0.90 -4.96
C ASP A 143 -11.65 -1.51 -3.59
N GLU A 144 -10.37 -1.67 -3.18
CA GLU A 144 -10.03 -2.19 -1.85
C GLU A 144 -10.39 -1.20 -0.75
N VAL A 145 -10.15 0.09 -0.97
CA VAL A 145 -10.54 1.14 -0.03
C VAL A 145 -12.06 1.20 0.11
N ARG A 146 -12.82 1.12 -1.00
CA ARG A 146 -14.29 1.12 -0.99
C ARG A 146 -14.89 -0.04 -0.20
N LYS A 147 -14.29 -1.23 -0.27
CA LYS A 147 -14.75 -2.40 0.51
C LYS A 147 -14.63 -2.21 2.02
N HIS A 148 -13.73 -1.34 2.48
CA HIS A 148 -13.41 -1.17 3.90
C HIS A 148 -13.74 0.24 4.43
N SER A 149 -14.42 1.07 3.65
CA SER A 149 -14.85 2.42 4.03
C SER A 149 -16.35 2.56 3.94
N ASP A 150 -16.94 3.37 4.82
CA ASP A 150 -18.36 3.72 4.76
C ASP A 150 -18.63 4.78 3.68
N GLU A 151 -17.64 5.64 3.46
CA GLU A 151 -17.67 6.68 2.45
C GLU A 151 -16.29 6.82 1.80
N VAL A 152 -16.26 7.05 0.50
CA VAL A 152 -15.03 7.31 -0.25
C VAL A 152 -15.20 8.57 -1.09
N ILE A 153 -14.35 9.55 -0.84
CA ILE A 153 -14.28 10.80 -1.58
C ILE A 153 -13.07 10.73 -2.51
N ILE A 154 -13.29 10.95 -3.80
CA ILE A 154 -12.23 10.98 -4.81
C ILE A 154 -11.95 12.42 -5.18
N MET A 155 -10.65 12.79 -5.17
CA MET A 155 -10.17 14.11 -5.57
C MET A 155 -9.17 13.96 -6.72
N THR A 156 -9.35 14.73 -7.79
CA THR A 156 -8.38 14.79 -8.89
C THR A 156 -8.04 16.24 -9.23
N ASP A 157 -6.76 16.49 -9.54
CA ASP A 157 -6.30 17.85 -9.88
C ASP A 157 -6.89 18.32 -11.20
N ASP A 158 -7.06 17.42 -12.16
CA ASP A 158 -7.63 17.71 -13.50
C ASP A 158 -9.17 17.76 -13.51
N GLY A 159 -9.84 17.16 -12.54
CA GLY A 159 -11.27 17.29 -12.29
C GLY A 159 -12.23 16.36 -13.04
N PRO A 160 -11.87 15.52 -14.02
CA PRO A 160 -12.83 14.68 -14.73
C PRO A 160 -13.30 13.46 -13.94
N TYR A 161 -12.63 13.12 -12.86
CA TYR A 161 -12.99 11.99 -12.01
C TYR A 161 -13.07 12.39 -10.53
N GLY A 162 -14.25 12.23 -9.94
CA GLY A 162 -14.53 12.70 -8.58
C GLY A 162 -14.69 14.22 -8.50
N GLN A 163 -14.15 14.82 -7.45
CA GLN A 163 -14.16 16.26 -7.24
C GLN A 163 -12.82 16.86 -7.65
N LYS A 164 -12.84 18.06 -8.20
CA LYS A 164 -11.62 18.78 -8.53
C LYS A 164 -10.98 19.38 -7.28
N GLY A 165 -9.71 19.05 -7.05
CA GLY A 165 -8.95 19.60 -5.93
C GLY A 165 -7.92 18.62 -5.38
N VAL A 166 -7.15 19.10 -4.42
CA VAL A 166 -6.15 18.32 -3.69
C VAL A 166 -6.77 17.63 -2.47
N VAL A 167 -6.08 16.66 -1.90
CA VAL A 167 -6.57 15.83 -0.78
C VAL A 167 -7.12 16.64 0.40
N THR A 168 -6.52 17.79 0.71
CA THR A 168 -6.94 18.67 1.82
C THR A 168 -8.27 19.38 1.60
N VAL A 169 -8.78 19.41 0.38
CA VAL A 169 -10.11 19.97 0.06
C VAL A 169 -11.21 18.93 0.31
N GLY A 170 -10.87 17.64 0.31
CA GLY A 170 -11.79 16.53 0.56
C GLY A 170 -11.97 16.18 2.05
N ILE A 171 -11.23 16.83 2.94
CA ILE A 171 -11.31 16.65 4.39
C ILE A 171 -12.20 17.77 4.96
#